data_1c85f3644cec86ec502602399c7cb383
#
_entry.id   1c85f3644cec86ec502602399c7cb383
#
_cell.length_a   1.000
_cell.length_b   1.000
_cell.length_c   1.000
_cell.angle_alpha   90.00
_cell.angle_beta   90.00
_cell.angle_gamma   90.00
#
_symmetry.space_group_name_H-M   'P 1'
#
loop_
_entity.id
_entity.type
_entity.pdbx_description
1 polymer ?
#
loop_
_entity_poly.entity_id
_entity_poly.type
_entity_poly.pdbx_seq_one_letter_code
_entity_poly.pdbx_strand_id
1 'polypeptide(L)'
;MKLNLAVVGATGLVGQTMLKVLSERNVEIGELYLYASARSKGKKVLYNGKEYKIIELNDENIRADIDIALFSAGADISKEYAPKFAKNGTVVIDNSSFFRMDENVPLVVPEVNSDKIKDNKIIANPNCSTITVIPALKYIDDKYGIKRVVYSTYQSVSGAGQQGLQDLENNLKGEKSTKFTSQIAFNLIPYIDKFDENTGYTKEELKMINETRKILSKPDMKITATCVRVPVRYSHAVSVNLELEKSFDLEALKAGLAKSAGVVLEDLPMPIDVEGKDKTYVGRVRRDFSVENGLNLWIVADNIRKGAATNAVQIAQQIILLKEVNG
;
A
#
# COMPACT_ATOMS: atom_id res chain seq x y z
N MET A 1 18.34 5.32 18.98
CA MET A 1 17.87 6.73 19.15
C MET A 1 16.35 6.74 19.04
N LYS A 2 15.63 7.36 20.01
CA LYS A 2 14.17 7.46 19.95
C LYS A 2 13.80 8.66 19.09
N LEU A 3 13.04 8.46 18.01
CA LEU A 3 12.60 9.52 17.12
C LEU A 3 11.17 9.96 17.47
N ASN A 4 10.90 11.26 17.31
CA ASN A 4 9.56 11.81 17.44
C ASN A 4 8.76 11.51 16.16
N LEU A 5 7.58 10.93 16.33
CA LEU A 5 6.77 10.45 15.22
C LEU A 5 5.39 11.12 15.19
N ALA A 6 4.93 11.46 14.00
CA ALA A 6 3.57 11.92 13.77
C ALA A 6 2.77 10.93 12.92
N VAL A 7 1.47 10.81 13.20
CA VAL A 7 0.51 10.15 12.30
C VAL A 7 -0.54 11.18 11.91
N VAL A 8 -0.58 11.53 10.63
CA VAL A 8 -1.54 12.46 10.04
C VAL A 8 -2.69 11.66 9.41
N GLY A 9 -3.91 11.90 9.86
CA GLY A 9 -5.07 11.06 9.58
C GLY A 9 -5.24 9.92 10.59
N ALA A 10 -4.77 10.12 11.84
CA ALA A 10 -4.71 9.13 12.90
C ALA A 10 -6.07 8.49 13.29
N THR A 11 -7.19 9.12 12.95
CA THR A 11 -8.55 8.60 13.22
C THR A 11 -9.12 7.76 12.08
N GLY A 12 -8.44 7.73 10.92
CA GLY A 12 -8.84 6.92 9.77
C GLY A 12 -8.42 5.45 9.90
N LEU A 13 -9.01 4.57 9.08
CA LEU A 13 -8.74 3.12 9.12
C LEU A 13 -7.24 2.80 8.99
N VAL A 14 -6.57 3.38 8.00
CA VAL A 14 -5.12 3.16 7.78
C VAL A 14 -4.29 3.81 8.89
N GLY A 15 -4.63 5.04 9.34
CA GLY A 15 -3.90 5.70 10.42
C GLY A 15 -3.94 4.93 11.74
N GLN A 16 -5.09 4.37 12.11
CA GLN A 16 -5.21 3.48 13.27
C GLN A 16 -4.43 2.18 13.09
N THR A 17 -4.41 1.63 11.87
CA THR A 17 -3.60 0.45 11.57
C THR A 17 -2.10 0.76 11.62
N MET A 18 -1.67 1.95 11.20
CA MET A 18 -0.28 2.39 11.37
C MET A 18 0.13 2.39 12.85
N LEU A 19 -0.70 2.92 13.75
CA LEU A 19 -0.46 2.88 15.18
C LEU A 19 -0.36 1.44 15.70
N LYS A 20 -1.29 0.58 15.28
CA LYS A 20 -1.25 -0.84 15.65
C LYS A 20 0.04 -1.52 15.19
N VAL A 21 0.44 -1.32 13.95
CA VAL A 21 1.67 -1.92 13.36
C VAL A 21 2.92 -1.36 14.04
N LEU A 22 2.99 -0.06 14.34
CA LEU A 22 4.09 0.54 15.11
C LEU A 22 4.27 -0.15 16.47
N SER A 23 3.16 -0.40 17.17
CA SER A 23 3.15 -1.11 18.45
C SER A 23 3.60 -2.57 18.30
N GLU A 24 3.00 -3.33 17.40
CA GLU A 24 3.31 -4.75 17.16
C GLU A 24 4.78 -4.98 16.73
N ARG A 25 5.35 -4.01 16.01
CA ARG A 25 6.76 -4.05 15.57
C ARG A 25 7.73 -3.46 16.58
N ASN A 26 7.26 -3.08 17.76
CA ASN A 26 8.05 -2.50 18.84
C ASN A 26 8.93 -1.32 18.38
N VAL A 27 8.38 -0.43 17.54
CA VAL A 27 9.11 0.75 17.08
C VAL A 27 9.30 1.70 18.26
N GLU A 28 10.55 1.98 18.61
CA GLU A 28 10.87 2.90 19.70
C GLU A 28 10.56 4.35 19.30
N ILE A 29 9.57 4.94 19.94
CA ILE A 29 9.12 6.32 19.69
C ILE A 29 9.46 7.17 20.91
N GLY A 30 10.02 8.38 20.67
CA GLY A 30 10.20 9.42 21.67
C GLY A 30 8.86 10.05 22.03
N GLU A 31 8.46 11.04 21.27
CA GLU A 31 7.12 11.64 21.37
C GLU A 31 6.24 11.22 20.17
N LEU A 32 4.96 11.01 20.44
CA LEU A 32 3.95 10.64 19.42
C LEU A 32 2.92 11.75 19.28
N TYR A 33 2.78 12.28 18.06
CA TYR A 33 1.83 13.33 17.70
C TYR A 33 0.76 12.77 16.77
N LEU A 34 -0.52 12.90 17.13
CA LEU A 34 -1.65 12.36 16.38
C LEU A 34 -2.47 13.51 15.78
N TYR A 35 -2.42 13.67 14.46
CA TYR A 35 -3.13 14.72 13.74
C TYR A 35 -4.37 14.19 13.02
N ALA A 36 -5.45 14.97 13.06
CA ALA A 36 -6.64 14.76 12.24
C ALA A 36 -7.36 16.08 11.97
N SER A 37 -8.52 16.02 11.31
CA SER A 37 -9.34 17.20 11.04
C SER A 37 -9.91 17.83 12.33
N ALA A 38 -10.34 19.10 12.27
CA ALA A 38 -10.99 19.82 13.36
C ALA A 38 -12.12 19.04 14.05
N ARG A 39 -12.90 18.25 13.30
CA ARG A 39 -13.99 17.39 13.84
C ARG A 39 -13.50 16.32 14.82
N SER A 40 -12.23 15.99 14.79
CA SER A 40 -11.62 14.97 15.65
C SER A 40 -10.75 15.56 16.75
N LYS A 41 -10.55 16.89 16.79
CA LYS A 41 -9.76 17.61 17.80
C LYS A 41 -10.16 17.21 19.21
N GLY A 42 -9.18 16.88 20.04
CA GLY A 42 -9.37 16.53 21.44
C GLY A 42 -9.88 15.12 21.70
N LYS A 43 -10.30 14.35 20.67
CA LYS A 43 -10.59 12.93 20.84
C LYS A 43 -9.34 12.22 21.34
N LYS A 44 -9.53 11.17 22.14
CA LYS A 44 -8.45 10.37 22.70
C LYS A 44 -8.25 9.11 21.87
N VAL A 45 -7.00 8.75 21.64
CA VAL A 45 -6.57 7.49 21.03
C VAL A 45 -5.63 6.79 22.00
N LEU A 46 -5.88 5.52 22.26
CA LEU A 46 -5.02 4.70 23.11
C LEU A 46 -3.88 4.10 22.25
N TYR A 47 -2.64 4.31 22.68
CA TYR A 47 -1.44 3.70 22.07
C TYR A 47 -0.51 3.19 23.18
N ASN A 48 -0.19 1.91 23.20
CA ASN A 48 0.67 1.26 24.21
C ASN A 48 0.30 1.61 25.65
N GLY A 49 -1.00 1.60 25.98
CA GLY A 49 -1.51 1.88 27.33
C GLY A 49 -1.54 3.37 27.72
N LYS A 50 -1.05 4.28 26.86
CA LYS A 50 -1.09 5.73 27.09
C LYS A 50 -2.14 6.39 26.20
N GLU A 51 -2.90 7.35 26.73
CA GLU A 51 -3.86 8.15 25.97
C GLU A 51 -3.16 9.35 25.32
N TYR A 52 -3.42 9.50 24.01
CA TYR A 52 -2.97 10.64 23.20
C TYR A 52 -4.17 11.43 22.71
N LYS A 53 -4.13 12.75 22.84
CA LYS A 53 -5.17 13.63 22.30
C LYS A 53 -4.90 13.91 20.82
N ILE A 54 -5.94 13.87 20.01
CA ILE A 54 -5.87 14.30 18.61
C ILE A 54 -5.64 15.81 18.54
N ILE A 55 -4.62 16.19 17.80
CA ILE A 55 -4.25 17.55 17.45
C ILE A 55 -4.94 17.88 16.13
N GLU A 56 -5.53 19.06 16.04
CA GLU A 56 -6.05 19.59 14.77
C GLU A 56 -4.90 19.87 13.81
N LEU A 57 -4.98 19.34 12.59
CA LEU A 57 -4.01 19.64 11.54
C LEU A 57 -4.27 21.04 10.98
N ASN A 58 -3.40 21.96 11.30
CA ASN A 58 -3.31 23.32 10.74
C ASN A 58 -1.87 23.83 10.88
N ASP A 59 -1.56 24.97 10.29
CA ASP A 59 -0.20 25.50 10.23
C ASP A 59 0.40 25.79 11.62
N GLU A 60 -0.43 26.26 12.55
CA GLU A 60 -0.02 26.64 13.92
C GLU A 60 0.36 25.41 14.77
N ASN A 61 -0.23 24.27 14.46
CA ASN A 61 -0.07 23.04 15.25
C ASN A 61 1.04 22.13 14.73
N ILE A 62 1.68 22.44 13.59
CA ILE A 62 2.79 21.62 13.07
C ILE A 62 4.02 21.78 13.98
N ARG A 63 4.41 20.69 14.63
CA ARG A 63 5.56 20.67 15.52
C ARG A 63 6.86 20.58 14.73
N ALA A 64 7.84 21.38 15.13
CA ALA A 64 9.18 21.39 14.49
C ALA A 64 10.11 20.26 14.95
N ASP A 65 9.75 19.59 16.04
CA ASP A 65 10.53 18.50 16.66
C ASP A 65 10.14 17.10 16.16
N ILE A 66 9.35 17.00 15.08
CA ILE A 66 8.95 15.73 14.49
C ILE A 66 10.02 15.24 13.52
N ASP A 67 10.54 14.03 13.75
CA ASP A 67 11.52 13.39 12.87
C ASP A 67 10.90 12.70 11.67
N ILE A 68 9.79 11.96 11.89
CA ILE A 68 9.08 11.18 10.88
C ILE A 68 7.58 11.43 10.97
N ALA A 69 6.91 11.63 9.83
CA ALA A 69 5.46 11.77 9.76
C ALA A 69 4.86 10.76 8.77
N LEU A 70 3.93 9.94 9.27
CA LEU A 70 3.14 9.00 8.46
C LEU A 70 1.83 9.67 8.04
N PHE A 71 1.66 9.92 6.75
CA PHE A 71 0.49 10.60 6.20
C PHE A 71 -0.53 9.60 5.64
N SER A 72 -1.77 9.69 6.11
CA SER A 72 -2.92 8.90 5.65
C SER A 72 -4.22 9.70 5.67
N ALA A 73 -4.18 10.95 5.16
CA ALA A 73 -5.29 11.89 5.20
C ALA A 73 -5.85 12.28 3.82
N GLY A 74 -5.37 11.65 2.75
CA GLY A 74 -5.79 11.90 1.36
C GLY A 74 -4.89 12.89 0.61
N ALA A 75 -5.06 12.93 -0.72
CA ALA A 75 -4.16 13.62 -1.64
C ALA A 75 -4.09 15.14 -1.40
N ASP A 76 -5.23 15.79 -1.18
CA ASP A 76 -5.29 17.24 -0.97
C ASP A 76 -4.56 17.66 0.32
N ILE A 77 -4.73 16.90 1.40
CA ILE A 77 -4.03 17.13 2.67
C ILE A 77 -2.52 16.88 2.51
N SER A 78 -2.13 15.82 1.82
CA SER A 78 -0.70 15.56 1.57
C SER A 78 -0.07 16.65 0.72
N LYS A 79 -0.75 17.09 -0.34
CA LYS A 79 -0.32 18.23 -1.19
C LYS A 79 -0.03 19.48 -0.35
N GLU A 80 -0.93 19.81 0.56
CA GLU A 80 -0.85 21.03 1.35
C GLU A 80 0.17 20.93 2.50
N TYR A 81 0.14 19.84 3.26
CA TYR A 81 0.86 19.76 4.54
C TYR A 81 2.19 18.99 4.48
N ALA A 82 2.37 18.01 3.59
CA ALA A 82 3.62 17.27 3.54
C ALA A 82 4.85 18.17 3.28
N PRO A 83 4.79 19.17 2.37
CA PRO A 83 5.89 20.11 2.18
C PRO A 83 6.19 20.97 3.43
N LYS A 84 5.16 21.30 4.22
CA LYS A 84 5.31 22.11 5.44
C LYS A 84 6.05 21.30 6.52
N PHE A 85 5.72 20.02 6.70
CA PHE A 85 6.47 19.13 7.59
C PHE A 85 7.92 18.94 7.08
N ALA A 86 8.11 18.70 5.80
CA ALA A 86 9.42 18.50 5.19
C ALA A 86 10.33 19.73 5.36
N LYS A 87 9.78 20.96 5.27
CA LYS A 87 10.50 22.22 5.51
C LYS A 87 11.05 22.32 6.93
N ASN A 88 10.37 21.73 7.91
CA ASN A 88 10.81 21.67 9.31
C ASN A 88 11.85 20.57 9.56
N GLY A 89 12.30 19.86 8.52
CA GLY A 89 13.27 18.77 8.65
C GLY A 89 12.67 17.37 8.80
N THR A 90 11.34 17.25 8.99
CA THR A 90 10.61 15.99 9.09
C THR A 90 10.74 15.17 7.81
N VAL A 91 10.97 13.87 7.93
CA VAL A 91 10.80 12.93 6.79
C VAL A 91 9.34 12.50 6.74
N VAL A 92 8.67 12.81 5.64
CA VAL A 92 7.26 12.47 5.41
C VAL A 92 7.15 11.19 4.61
N ILE A 93 6.36 10.23 5.09
CA ILE A 93 5.98 9.01 4.37
C ILE A 93 4.52 9.15 3.99
N ASP A 94 4.25 9.42 2.71
CA ASP A 94 2.91 9.74 2.22
C ASP A 94 2.21 8.53 1.60
N ASN A 95 1.12 8.10 2.23
CA ASN A 95 0.27 7.01 1.72
C ASN A 95 -0.77 7.49 0.67
N SER A 96 -0.86 8.80 0.40
CA SER A 96 -1.77 9.31 -0.63
C SER A 96 -1.21 9.07 -2.05
N SER A 97 -2.03 9.35 -3.05
CA SER A 97 -1.59 9.24 -4.45
C SER A 97 -0.84 10.48 -4.96
N PHE A 98 -0.76 11.57 -4.17
CA PHE A 98 -0.34 12.86 -4.69
C PHE A 98 1.11 12.85 -5.21
N PHE A 99 2.05 12.34 -4.42
CA PHE A 99 3.48 12.37 -4.75
C PHE A 99 3.98 11.13 -5.50
N ARG A 100 3.16 10.09 -5.69
CA ARG A 100 3.63 8.81 -6.21
C ARG A 100 4.31 8.89 -7.58
N MET A 101 3.83 9.77 -8.45
CA MET A 101 4.37 9.91 -9.81
C MET A 101 5.28 11.13 -9.97
N ASP A 102 5.59 11.88 -8.90
CA ASP A 102 6.60 12.94 -8.91
C ASP A 102 7.99 12.32 -9.08
N GLU A 103 8.75 12.79 -10.08
CA GLU A 103 10.07 12.25 -10.42
C GLU A 103 11.10 12.40 -9.29
N ASN A 104 10.95 13.45 -8.47
CA ASN A 104 11.84 13.75 -7.35
C ASN A 104 11.46 13.02 -6.06
N VAL A 105 10.32 12.35 -6.03
CA VAL A 105 9.82 11.62 -4.85
C VAL A 105 9.94 10.12 -5.09
N PRO A 106 10.74 9.39 -4.28
CA PRO A 106 10.84 7.95 -4.41
C PRO A 106 9.55 7.26 -4.01
N LEU A 107 9.16 6.26 -4.79
CA LEU A 107 8.02 5.39 -4.55
C LEU A 107 8.55 4.05 -4.02
N VAL A 108 8.33 3.74 -2.74
CA VAL A 108 9.11 2.73 -2.04
C VAL A 108 8.29 1.56 -1.53
N VAL A 109 8.76 0.35 -1.86
CA VAL A 109 8.44 -0.91 -1.19
C VAL A 109 9.74 -1.45 -0.62
N PRO A 110 9.93 -1.51 0.71
CA PRO A 110 11.24 -1.79 1.32
C PRO A 110 11.88 -3.10 0.87
N GLU A 111 11.10 -4.14 0.61
CA GLU A 111 11.60 -5.42 0.11
C GLU A 111 12.12 -5.36 -1.35
N VAL A 112 11.88 -4.25 -2.05
CA VAL A 112 12.13 -4.12 -3.49
C VAL A 112 13.18 -3.07 -3.82
N ASN A 113 13.08 -1.88 -3.22
CA ASN A 113 13.86 -0.72 -3.58
C ASN A 113 14.16 0.23 -2.41
N SER A 114 14.46 -0.30 -1.23
CA SER A 114 14.81 0.49 -0.03
C SER A 114 16.04 1.41 -0.24
N ASP A 115 16.92 1.07 -1.20
CA ASP A 115 18.04 1.90 -1.64
C ASP A 115 17.62 3.28 -2.18
N LYS A 116 16.35 3.46 -2.53
CA LYS A 116 15.79 4.74 -3.00
C LYS A 116 15.44 5.71 -1.87
N ILE A 117 15.44 5.27 -0.61
CA ILE A 117 15.05 6.12 0.55
C ILE A 117 16.01 7.31 0.70
N LYS A 118 17.32 7.12 0.70
CA LYS A 118 18.36 8.17 0.78
C LYS A 118 17.98 9.36 1.69
N ASP A 119 18.36 10.58 1.30
CA ASP A 119 18.10 11.83 2.04
C ASP A 119 16.78 12.52 1.67
N ASN A 120 15.85 11.80 1.05
CA ASN A 120 14.57 12.36 0.64
C ASN A 120 13.72 12.77 1.83
N LYS A 121 13.17 13.99 1.78
CA LYS A 121 12.26 14.52 2.81
C LYS A 121 10.83 14.09 2.63
N ILE A 122 10.43 13.68 1.42
CA ILE A 122 9.12 13.10 1.13
C ILE A 122 9.36 11.76 0.42
N ILE A 123 8.70 10.71 0.90
CA ILE A 123 8.75 9.35 0.35
C ILE A 123 7.31 8.90 0.14
N ALA A 124 6.99 8.47 -1.07
CA ALA A 124 5.66 7.98 -1.41
C ALA A 124 5.52 6.48 -1.08
N ASN A 125 4.41 6.15 -0.42
CA ASN A 125 3.95 4.79 -0.18
C ASN A 125 3.01 4.39 -1.34
N PRO A 126 3.26 3.28 -2.05
CA PRO A 126 2.50 2.94 -3.25
C PRO A 126 1.03 2.60 -2.98
N ASN A 127 0.29 2.42 -4.07
CA ASN A 127 -1.08 1.89 -4.05
C ASN A 127 -1.12 0.48 -3.44
N CYS A 128 -2.18 0.19 -2.69
CA CYS A 128 -2.32 -1.09 -2.00
C CYS A 128 -2.27 -2.30 -2.92
N SER A 129 -2.88 -2.22 -4.11
CA SER A 129 -2.85 -3.31 -5.09
C SER A 129 -1.47 -3.47 -5.72
N THR A 130 -0.74 -2.36 -5.92
CA THR A 130 0.66 -2.39 -6.39
C THR A 130 1.56 -3.06 -5.33
N ILE A 131 1.48 -2.65 -4.06
CA ILE A 131 2.26 -3.26 -2.98
C ILE A 131 1.97 -4.76 -2.87
N THR A 132 0.71 -5.17 -3.09
CA THR A 132 0.32 -6.59 -3.03
C THR A 132 1.14 -7.46 -3.98
N VAL A 133 1.45 -6.98 -5.17
CA VAL A 133 2.07 -7.82 -6.22
C VAL A 133 3.58 -7.63 -6.34
N ILE A 134 4.09 -6.44 -6.03
CA ILE A 134 5.44 -6.03 -6.40
C ILE A 134 6.57 -6.86 -5.76
N PRO A 135 6.47 -7.38 -4.50
CA PRO A 135 7.53 -8.21 -3.92
C PRO A 135 7.77 -9.49 -4.71
N ALA A 136 6.70 -10.13 -5.19
CA ALA A 136 6.82 -11.34 -6.02
C ALA A 136 7.37 -11.02 -7.42
N LEU A 137 6.89 -9.92 -8.03
CA LEU A 137 7.32 -9.50 -9.36
C LEU A 137 8.80 -9.11 -9.39
N LYS A 138 9.31 -8.49 -8.33
CA LYS A 138 10.73 -8.14 -8.24
C LYS A 138 11.66 -9.34 -8.42
N TYR A 139 11.43 -10.41 -7.68
CA TYR A 139 12.21 -11.63 -7.84
C TYR A 139 12.12 -12.23 -9.24
N ILE A 140 10.89 -12.29 -9.79
CA ILE A 140 10.66 -12.86 -11.12
C ILE A 140 11.37 -12.02 -12.19
N ASP A 141 11.27 -10.69 -12.07
CA ASP A 141 11.90 -9.77 -13.03
C ASP A 141 13.43 -9.84 -12.98
N ASP A 142 14.01 -9.82 -11.79
CA ASP A 142 15.47 -9.92 -11.62
C ASP A 142 16.05 -11.21 -12.20
N LYS A 143 15.31 -12.31 -12.06
CA LYS A 143 15.83 -13.63 -12.45
C LYS A 143 15.53 -13.98 -13.90
N TYR A 144 14.34 -13.66 -14.37
CA TYR A 144 13.83 -14.15 -15.65
C TYR A 144 13.49 -13.05 -16.65
N GLY A 145 13.42 -11.78 -16.21
CA GLY A 145 12.92 -10.66 -16.99
C GLY A 145 11.41 -10.74 -17.22
N ILE A 146 10.70 -9.65 -17.01
CA ILE A 146 9.27 -9.56 -17.31
C ILE A 146 9.08 -8.75 -18.58
N LYS A 147 8.53 -9.36 -19.63
CA LYS A 147 8.19 -8.75 -20.90
C LYS A 147 6.81 -8.10 -20.88
N ARG A 148 5.82 -8.78 -20.27
CA ARG A 148 4.43 -8.32 -20.20
C ARG A 148 3.75 -8.77 -18.90
N VAL A 149 2.87 -7.90 -18.38
CA VAL A 149 2.04 -8.17 -17.20
C VAL A 149 0.58 -7.89 -17.52
N VAL A 150 -0.30 -8.80 -17.11
CA VAL A 150 -1.75 -8.58 -17.06
C VAL A 150 -2.21 -8.74 -15.62
N TYR A 151 -2.81 -7.69 -15.07
CA TYR A 151 -3.44 -7.70 -13.77
C TYR A 151 -4.96 -7.81 -13.90
N SER A 152 -5.56 -8.74 -13.17
CA SER A 152 -6.99 -8.77 -12.88
C SER A 152 -7.15 -8.76 -11.36
N THR A 153 -7.62 -7.64 -10.80
CA THR A 153 -7.70 -7.47 -9.36
C THR A 153 -9.08 -7.79 -8.80
N TYR A 154 -9.10 -8.27 -7.58
CA TYR A 154 -10.29 -8.54 -6.77
C TYR A 154 -10.09 -7.78 -5.44
N GLN A 155 -10.55 -6.50 -5.42
CA GLN A 155 -10.22 -5.58 -4.34
C GLN A 155 -11.34 -5.49 -3.30
N SER A 156 -10.98 -5.71 -2.05
CA SER A 156 -11.87 -5.64 -0.89
C SER A 156 -12.45 -4.23 -0.67
N VAL A 157 -13.60 -4.15 -0.04
CA VAL A 157 -14.33 -2.90 0.22
C VAL A 157 -13.57 -1.95 1.17
N SER A 158 -12.70 -2.47 2.05
CA SER A 158 -11.86 -1.66 2.93
C SER A 158 -10.90 -0.73 2.18
N GLY A 159 -10.58 -1.01 0.91
CA GLY A 159 -9.83 -0.10 0.04
C GLY A 159 -10.55 1.24 -0.20
N ALA A 160 -11.87 1.30 -0.01
CA ALA A 160 -12.66 2.53 0.01
C ALA A 160 -12.80 3.15 1.43
N GLY A 161 -12.01 2.65 2.40
CA GLY A 161 -12.02 3.09 3.80
C GLY A 161 -13.22 2.57 4.59
N GLN A 162 -13.48 3.19 5.75
CA GLN A 162 -14.57 2.80 6.64
C GLN A 162 -15.95 2.83 5.97
N GLN A 163 -16.17 3.77 5.04
CA GLN A 163 -17.42 3.87 4.30
C GLN A 163 -17.67 2.66 3.39
N GLY A 164 -16.61 2.10 2.78
CA GLY A 164 -16.75 0.89 1.97
C GLY A 164 -17.15 -0.33 2.79
N LEU A 165 -16.57 -0.48 4.00
CA LEU A 165 -16.97 -1.51 4.95
C LEU A 165 -18.44 -1.34 5.37
N GLN A 166 -18.85 -0.10 5.67
CA GLN A 166 -20.22 0.22 6.06
C GLN A 166 -21.23 -0.09 4.95
N ASP A 167 -20.89 0.21 3.68
CA ASP A 167 -21.76 -0.12 2.55
C ASP A 167 -21.98 -1.64 2.41
N LEU A 168 -20.93 -2.45 2.58
CA LEU A 168 -21.10 -3.91 2.58
C LEU A 168 -22.04 -4.38 3.69
N GLU A 169 -21.86 -3.87 4.92
CA GLU A 169 -22.72 -4.18 6.07
C GLU A 169 -24.19 -3.75 5.83
N ASN A 170 -24.39 -2.53 5.30
CA ASN A 170 -25.68 -1.97 4.99
C ASN A 170 -26.39 -2.83 3.92
N ASN A 171 -25.67 -3.19 2.85
CA ASN A 171 -26.25 -4.02 1.77
C ASN A 171 -26.65 -5.41 2.25
N LEU A 172 -25.92 -6.02 3.19
CA LEU A 172 -26.28 -7.31 3.81
C LEU A 172 -27.59 -7.21 4.63
N LYS A 173 -27.96 -6.01 5.08
CA LYS A 173 -29.23 -5.72 5.78
C LYS A 173 -30.35 -5.25 4.83
N GLY A 174 -30.09 -5.18 3.52
CA GLY A 174 -31.03 -4.66 2.52
C GLY A 174 -31.05 -3.13 2.39
N GLU A 175 -30.09 -2.42 3.02
CA GLU A 175 -29.96 -0.97 2.92
C GLU A 175 -29.15 -0.57 1.67
N LYS A 176 -29.30 0.67 1.21
CA LYS A 176 -28.61 1.18 0.02
C LYS A 176 -27.15 1.53 0.31
N SER A 177 -26.30 1.40 -0.71
CA SER A 177 -24.93 1.94 -0.69
C SER A 177 -24.93 3.46 -0.63
N THR A 178 -23.94 4.01 0.07
CA THR A 178 -23.68 5.47 0.17
C THR A 178 -22.37 5.85 -0.47
N LYS A 179 -21.40 4.94 -0.48
CA LYS A 179 -20.05 5.11 -1.04
C LYS A 179 -19.95 4.57 -2.46
N PHE A 180 -20.48 3.37 -2.71
CA PHE A 180 -20.46 2.75 -4.02
C PHE A 180 -21.69 3.16 -4.85
N THR A 181 -21.51 3.24 -6.16
CA THR A 181 -22.59 3.61 -7.10
C THR A 181 -23.65 2.53 -7.24
N SER A 182 -23.35 1.31 -6.82
CA SER A 182 -24.25 0.15 -6.87
C SER A 182 -24.10 -0.68 -5.59
N GLN A 183 -25.08 -1.53 -5.34
CA GLN A 183 -24.97 -2.54 -4.29
C GLN A 183 -23.71 -3.37 -4.50
N ILE A 184 -22.94 -3.56 -3.43
CA ILE A 184 -21.70 -4.37 -3.46
C ILE A 184 -21.95 -5.79 -2.93
N ALA A 185 -22.85 -6.00 -1.95
CA ALA A 185 -23.17 -7.34 -1.48
C ALA A 185 -23.73 -8.17 -2.64
N PHE A 186 -23.19 -9.39 -2.82
CA PHE A 186 -23.57 -10.33 -3.89
C PHE A 186 -23.34 -9.77 -5.31
N ASN A 187 -22.43 -8.82 -5.48
CA ASN A 187 -22.17 -8.15 -6.76
C ASN A 187 -20.68 -7.91 -6.97
N LEU A 188 -20.29 -7.63 -8.21
CA LEU A 188 -18.98 -7.16 -8.61
C LEU A 188 -19.14 -5.77 -9.24
N ILE A 189 -18.30 -4.81 -8.82
CA ILE A 189 -18.26 -3.50 -9.48
C ILE A 189 -16.99 -3.47 -10.34
N PRO A 190 -17.10 -3.48 -11.70
CA PRO A 190 -15.99 -3.72 -12.61
C PRO A 190 -15.13 -2.47 -12.85
N TYR A 191 -15.08 -1.55 -11.90
CA TYR A 191 -14.22 -0.37 -11.94
C TYR A 191 -13.95 0.15 -10.53
N ILE A 192 -12.81 0.79 -10.35
CA ILE A 192 -12.42 1.46 -9.10
C ILE A 192 -11.84 2.82 -9.46
N ASP A 193 -12.31 3.88 -8.74
CA ASP A 193 -11.97 5.28 -9.01
C ASP A 193 -12.60 5.78 -10.34
N LYS A 194 -12.23 6.98 -10.78
CA LYS A 194 -12.76 7.63 -11.97
C LYS A 194 -12.11 7.09 -13.24
N PHE A 195 -12.86 7.05 -14.31
CA PHE A 195 -12.32 6.76 -15.64
C PHE A 195 -11.45 7.93 -16.15
N ASP A 196 -10.40 7.59 -16.86
CA ASP A 196 -9.65 8.51 -17.69
C ASP A 196 -10.25 8.51 -19.11
N GLU A 197 -10.74 9.66 -19.53
CA GLU A 197 -11.51 9.80 -20.78
C GLU A 197 -10.66 9.52 -22.04
N ASN A 198 -9.33 9.69 -21.94
CA ASN A 198 -8.44 9.51 -23.09
C ASN A 198 -8.07 8.05 -23.31
N THR A 199 -8.01 7.25 -22.26
CA THR A 199 -7.49 5.87 -22.34
C THR A 199 -8.57 4.81 -22.09
N GLY A 200 -9.70 5.18 -21.47
CA GLY A 200 -10.73 4.24 -21.03
C GLY A 200 -10.35 3.42 -19.79
N TYR A 201 -9.13 3.56 -19.28
CA TYR A 201 -8.73 2.97 -18.00
C TYR A 201 -9.28 3.77 -16.83
N THR A 202 -9.45 3.11 -15.69
CA THR A 202 -9.69 3.82 -14.43
C THR A 202 -8.38 4.35 -13.84
N LYS A 203 -8.46 5.37 -12.98
CA LYS A 203 -7.28 5.87 -12.26
C LYS A 203 -6.61 4.78 -11.43
N GLU A 204 -7.38 3.83 -10.89
CA GLU A 204 -6.81 2.71 -10.13
C GLU A 204 -5.97 1.79 -11.01
N GLU A 205 -6.42 1.49 -12.22
CA GLU A 205 -5.69 0.70 -13.21
C GLU A 205 -4.41 1.41 -13.65
N LEU A 206 -4.49 2.71 -13.91
CA LEU A 206 -3.32 3.53 -14.25
C LEU A 206 -2.28 3.59 -13.12
N LYS A 207 -2.72 3.61 -11.83
CA LYS A 207 -1.82 3.50 -10.68
C LYS A 207 -1.04 2.19 -10.73
N MET A 208 -1.71 1.04 -10.90
CA MET A 208 -1.01 -0.24 -10.98
C MET A 208 0.00 -0.29 -12.10
N ILE A 209 -0.34 0.25 -13.28
CA ILE A 209 0.55 0.29 -14.45
C ILE A 209 1.78 1.16 -14.18
N ASN A 210 1.55 2.42 -13.79
CA ASN A 210 2.61 3.41 -13.69
C ASN A 210 3.49 3.21 -12.45
N GLU A 211 2.89 2.84 -11.32
CA GLU A 211 3.63 2.57 -10.10
C GLU A 211 4.50 1.31 -10.23
N THR A 212 4.02 0.24 -10.87
CA THR A 212 4.83 -0.95 -11.17
C THR A 212 6.07 -0.58 -11.99
N ARG A 213 5.88 0.21 -13.07
CA ARG A 213 7.00 0.69 -13.91
C ARG A 213 8.02 1.50 -13.10
N LYS A 214 7.53 2.42 -12.27
CA LYS A 214 8.39 3.29 -11.44
C LYS A 214 9.17 2.49 -10.40
N ILE A 215 8.52 1.62 -9.65
CA ILE A 215 9.15 0.83 -8.57
C ILE A 215 10.21 -0.12 -9.14
N LEU A 216 9.91 -0.81 -10.25
CA LEU A 216 10.85 -1.73 -10.91
C LEU A 216 11.88 -1.01 -11.80
N SER A 217 11.78 0.32 -11.96
CA SER A 217 12.64 1.12 -12.86
C SER A 217 12.60 0.63 -14.32
N LYS A 218 11.40 0.24 -14.80
CA LYS A 218 11.16 -0.27 -16.15
C LYS A 218 10.05 0.51 -16.87
N PRO A 219 10.32 1.70 -17.40
CA PRO A 219 9.30 2.59 -17.97
C PRO A 219 8.56 1.97 -19.17
N ASP A 220 9.23 1.11 -19.95
CA ASP A 220 8.69 0.50 -21.17
C ASP A 220 8.02 -0.87 -20.94
N MET A 221 7.95 -1.36 -19.69
CA MET A 221 7.31 -2.64 -19.38
C MET A 221 5.86 -2.63 -19.87
N LYS A 222 5.46 -3.66 -20.60
CA LYS A 222 4.09 -3.80 -21.12
C LYS A 222 3.15 -4.27 -20.02
N ILE A 223 2.26 -3.41 -19.56
CA ILE A 223 1.34 -3.70 -18.46
C ILE A 223 -0.06 -3.28 -18.85
N THR A 224 -1.05 -4.11 -18.52
CA THR A 224 -2.46 -3.76 -18.52
C THR A 224 -3.10 -4.22 -17.22
N ALA A 225 -4.19 -3.58 -16.82
CA ALA A 225 -4.90 -3.88 -15.58
C ALA A 225 -6.40 -3.76 -15.75
N THR A 226 -7.15 -4.61 -15.05
CA THR A 226 -8.59 -4.48 -14.82
C THR A 226 -8.83 -4.57 -13.32
N CYS A 227 -9.39 -3.51 -12.73
CA CYS A 227 -9.60 -3.41 -11.30
C CYS A 227 -11.08 -3.57 -10.93
N VAL A 228 -11.38 -4.60 -10.13
CA VAL A 228 -12.74 -4.96 -9.74
C VAL A 228 -12.91 -4.84 -8.23
N ARG A 229 -13.97 -4.18 -7.77
CA ARG A 229 -14.38 -4.18 -6.36
C ARG A 229 -15.23 -5.42 -6.09
N VAL A 230 -14.88 -6.17 -5.04
CA VAL A 230 -15.58 -7.41 -4.65
C VAL A 230 -16.13 -7.30 -3.23
N PRO A 231 -17.18 -8.09 -2.86
CA PRO A 231 -17.81 -8.05 -1.54
C PRO A 231 -16.99 -8.80 -0.47
N VAL A 232 -15.71 -8.47 -0.37
CA VAL A 232 -14.76 -8.97 0.63
C VAL A 232 -14.37 -7.82 1.54
N ARG A 233 -14.31 -8.05 2.86
CA ARG A 233 -14.03 -6.98 3.83
C ARG A 233 -12.61 -6.45 3.71
N TYR A 234 -11.62 -7.32 3.85
CA TYR A 234 -10.20 -7.01 3.85
C TYR A 234 -9.45 -7.93 2.89
N SER A 235 -8.21 -7.57 2.61
CA SER A 235 -7.30 -8.23 1.70
C SER A 235 -7.66 -8.08 0.23
N HIS A 236 -6.69 -7.70 -0.58
CA HIS A 236 -6.81 -7.69 -2.03
C HIS A 236 -6.23 -8.98 -2.60
N ALA A 237 -6.89 -9.50 -3.63
CA ALA A 237 -6.36 -10.59 -4.42
C ALA A 237 -6.13 -10.11 -5.85
N VAL A 238 -5.09 -10.64 -6.49
CA VAL A 238 -4.73 -10.32 -7.86
C VAL A 238 -4.39 -11.58 -8.62
N SER A 239 -5.09 -11.84 -9.72
CA SER A 239 -4.65 -12.78 -10.75
C SER A 239 -3.63 -12.07 -11.61
N VAL A 240 -2.41 -12.61 -11.66
CA VAL A 240 -1.30 -12.04 -12.44
C VAL A 240 -0.92 -13.03 -13.52
N ASN A 241 -0.95 -12.57 -14.79
CA ASN A 241 -0.42 -13.30 -15.93
C ASN A 241 0.83 -12.58 -16.44
N LEU A 242 1.90 -13.33 -16.61
CA LEU A 242 3.21 -12.83 -17.04
C LEU A 242 3.67 -13.53 -18.32
N GLU A 243 4.32 -12.77 -19.20
CA GLU A 243 5.20 -13.28 -20.23
C GLU A 243 6.63 -12.92 -19.84
N LEU A 244 7.51 -13.92 -19.74
CA LEU A 244 8.89 -13.74 -19.31
C LEU A 244 9.84 -13.73 -20.51
N GLU A 245 11.00 -13.06 -20.34
CA GLU A 245 12.03 -12.99 -21.38
C GLU A 245 12.81 -14.33 -21.49
N LYS A 246 13.02 -14.99 -20.35
CA LYS A 246 13.82 -16.21 -20.28
C LYS A 246 12.95 -17.42 -19.93
N SER A 247 13.33 -18.56 -20.45
CA SER A 247 12.74 -19.84 -20.00
C SER A 247 13.02 -20.09 -18.52
N PHE A 248 12.15 -20.85 -17.88
CA PHE A 248 12.25 -21.12 -16.44
C PHE A 248 11.89 -22.57 -16.12
N ASP A 249 12.52 -23.08 -15.07
CA ASP A 249 12.04 -24.26 -14.37
C ASP A 249 11.01 -23.82 -13.31
N LEU A 250 9.85 -24.46 -13.28
CA LEU A 250 8.74 -24.04 -12.43
C LEU A 250 9.04 -24.25 -10.94
N GLU A 251 9.69 -25.36 -10.60
CA GLU A 251 10.00 -25.68 -9.20
C GLU A 251 11.14 -24.81 -8.67
N ALA A 252 12.15 -24.51 -9.50
CA ALA A 252 13.20 -23.55 -9.16
C ALA A 252 12.61 -22.13 -8.96
N LEU A 253 11.64 -21.70 -9.78
CA LEU A 253 10.95 -20.44 -9.64
C LEU A 253 10.15 -20.36 -8.33
N LYS A 254 9.38 -21.40 -7.99
CA LYS A 254 8.66 -21.50 -6.73
C LYS A 254 9.60 -21.46 -5.53
N ALA A 255 10.70 -22.24 -5.58
CA ALA A 255 11.70 -22.24 -4.51
C ALA A 255 12.36 -20.88 -4.28
N GLY A 256 12.55 -20.09 -5.35
CA GLY A 256 13.03 -18.73 -5.25
C GLY A 256 12.01 -17.75 -4.70
N LEU A 257 10.75 -17.84 -5.13
CA LEU A 257 9.65 -17.05 -4.56
C LEU A 257 9.52 -17.27 -3.05
N ALA A 258 9.61 -18.52 -2.59
CA ALA A 258 9.52 -18.86 -1.17
C ALA A 258 10.65 -18.25 -0.32
N LYS A 259 11.79 -17.89 -0.93
CA LYS A 259 12.95 -17.25 -0.27
C LYS A 259 12.94 -15.72 -0.43
N SER A 260 12.01 -15.16 -1.22
CA SER A 260 11.97 -13.74 -1.49
C SER A 260 11.47 -12.95 -0.27
N ALA A 261 12.09 -11.79 -0.03
CA ALA A 261 11.70 -10.92 1.07
C ALA A 261 10.22 -10.51 0.98
N GLY A 262 9.50 -10.61 2.08
CA GLY A 262 8.09 -10.21 2.15
C GLY A 262 7.10 -11.16 1.47
N VAL A 263 7.57 -12.26 0.88
CA VAL A 263 6.74 -13.26 0.18
C VAL A 263 6.54 -14.50 1.05
N VAL A 264 5.35 -15.09 0.99
CA VAL A 264 5.01 -16.41 1.50
C VAL A 264 4.44 -17.21 0.34
N LEU A 265 5.02 -18.38 0.06
CA LEU A 265 4.45 -19.30 -0.92
C LEU A 265 3.44 -20.20 -0.21
N GLU A 266 2.20 -20.22 -0.71
CA GLU A 266 1.10 -21.01 -0.19
C GLU A 266 0.26 -21.51 -1.37
N ASP A 267 -0.29 -22.72 -1.29
CA ASP A 267 -0.99 -23.32 -2.46
C ASP A 267 -2.21 -22.50 -2.88
N LEU A 268 -3.06 -22.13 -1.92
CA LEU A 268 -4.36 -21.47 -2.15
C LEU A 268 -4.59 -20.33 -1.15
N PRO A 269 -3.82 -19.22 -1.20
CA PRO A 269 -4.05 -18.11 -0.29
C PRO A 269 -5.40 -17.44 -0.58
N MET A 270 -6.21 -17.30 0.45
CA MET A 270 -7.52 -16.64 0.35
C MET A 270 -7.52 -15.31 1.13
N PRO A 271 -8.30 -14.31 0.68
CA PRO A 271 -8.39 -13.03 1.38
C PRO A 271 -8.69 -13.15 2.88
N ILE A 272 -9.59 -14.05 3.27
CA ILE A 272 -9.98 -14.25 4.68
C ILE A 272 -8.83 -14.80 5.53
N ASP A 273 -7.96 -15.65 4.97
CA ASP A 273 -6.84 -16.26 5.67
C ASP A 273 -5.63 -15.31 5.78
N VAL A 274 -5.59 -14.31 4.91
CA VAL A 274 -4.49 -13.32 4.84
C VAL A 274 -4.82 -12.04 5.62
N GLU A 275 -6.06 -11.83 6.01
CA GLU A 275 -6.47 -10.71 6.84
C GLU A 275 -5.63 -10.65 8.13
N GLY A 276 -5.14 -9.46 8.47
CA GLY A 276 -4.31 -9.22 9.64
C GLY A 276 -2.83 -9.58 9.48
N LYS A 277 -2.39 -10.09 8.32
CA LYS A 277 -1.00 -10.48 8.07
C LYS A 277 -0.21 -9.41 7.31
N ASP A 278 1.13 -9.42 7.46
CA ASP A 278 2.04 -8.38 6.99
C ASP A 278 2.86 -8.74 5.75
N LYS A 279 2.56 -9.86 5.11
CA LYS A 279 3.31 -10.35 3.94
C LYS A 279 2.42 -10.46 2.71
N THR A 280 3.05 -10.63 1.56
CA THR A 280 2.42 -11.00 0.30
C THR A 280 2.38 -12.52 0.18
N TYR A 281 1.19 -13.07 -0.04
CA TYR A 281 0.97 -14.52 -0.19
C TYR A 281 0.80 -14.85 -1.67
N VAL A 282 1.61 -15.77 -2.17
CA VAL A 282 1.64 -16.18 -3.59
C VAL A 282 1.26 -17.64 -3.69
N GLY A 283 0.25 -17.91 -4.50
CA GLY A 283 -0.22 -19.27 -4.75
C GLY A 283 -0.60 -19.50 -6.21
N ARG A 284 -1.08 -20.72 -6.49
CA ARG A 284 -1.48 -21.15 -7.82
C ARG A 284 -0.43 -20.86 -8.89
N VAL A 285 0.84 -20.97 -8.53
CA VAL A 285 1.98 -20.75 -9.42
C VAL A 285 2.02 -21.86 -10.46
N ARG A 286 1.80 -21.51 -11.74
CA ARG A 286 1.67 -22.49 -12.83
C ARG A 286 2.06 -21.89 -14.17
N ARG A 287 2.49 -22.73 -15.11
CA ARG A 287 2.73 -22.31 -16.49
C ARG A 287 1.44 -21.80 -17.15
N ASP A 288 1.59 -20.78 -17.98
CA ASP A 288 0.59 -20.40 -18.96
C ASP A 288 0.99 -21.03 -20.29
N PHE A 289 0.14 -21.91 -20.83
CA PHE A 289 0.42 -22.63 -22.08
C PHE A 289 0.06 -21.82 -23.33
N SER A 290 -0.48 -20.62 -23.18
CA SER A 290 -0.88 -19.79 -24.30
C SER A 290 0.27 -18.97 -24.90
N VAL A 291 1.40 -18.85 -24.18
CA VAL A 291 2.63 -18.17 -24.62
C VAL A 291 3.87 -18.96 -24.17
N GLU A 292 4.99 -18.77 -24.87
CA GLU A 292 6.20 -19.60 -24.71
C GLU A 292 6.73 -19.62 -23.26
N ASN A 293 6.92 -18.46 -22.65
CA ASN A 293 7.44 -18.34 -21.27
C ASN A 293 6.36 -17.77 -20.33
N GLY A 294 5.15 -18.28 -20.48
CA GLY A 294 3.99 -17.81 -19.72
C GLY A 294 3.94 -18.32 -18.28
N LEU A 295 3.57 -17.46 -17.36
CA LEU A 295 3.43 -17.75 -15.94
C LEU A 295 2.14 -17.12 -15.39
N ASN A 296 1.40 -17.90 -14.62
CA ASN A 296 0.23 -17.42 -13.87
C ASN A 296 0.47 -17.52 -12.36
N LEU A 297 0.06 -16.47 -11.65
CA LEU A 297 0.12 -16.38 -10.19
C LEU A 297 -1.24 -15.94 -9.64
N TRP A 298 -1.51 -16.34 -8.40
CA TRP A 298 -2.55 -15.78 -7.57
C TRP A 298 -1.91 -15.15 -6.34
N ILE A 299 -2.08 -13.85 -6.15
CA ILE A 299 -1.37 -13.08 -5.12
C ILE A 299 -2.38 -12.40 -4.21
N VAL A 300 -2.21 -12.55 -2.88
CA VAL A 300 -3.09 -11.97 -1.87
C VAL A 300 -2.26 -11.24 -0.81
N ALA A 301 -2.71 -10.06 -0.40
CA ALA A 301 -2.17 -9.35 0.76
C ALA A 301 -3.26 -8.55 1.47
N ASP A 302 -3.13 -8.36 2.78
CA ASP A 302 -3.97 -7.42 3.52
C ASP A 302 -3.69 -5.99 3.04
N ASN A 303 -4.69 -5.39 2.41
CA ASN A 303 -4.58 -4.10 1.74
C ASN A 303 -4.42 -2.92 2.72
N ILE A 304 -4.85 -3.07 3.97
CA ILE A 304 -4.72 -2.05 5.02
C ILE A 304 -3.40 -2.22 5.76
N ARG A 305 -2.92 -3.47 5.93
CA ARG A 305 -1.63 -3.79 6.56
C ARG A 305 -0.50 -3.72 5.53
N LYS A 306 -0.14 -4.84 4.90
CA LYS A 306 0.97 -4.87 3.92
C LYS A 306 0.76 -3.85 2.81
N GLY A 307 -0.45 -3.72 2.31
CA GLY A 307 -0.79 -2.78 1.23
C GLY A 307 -0.75 -1.30 1.60
N ALA A 308 -0.62 -0.94 2.88
CA ALA A 308 -0.61 0.45 3.32
C ALA A 308 0.23 0.66 4.59
N ALA A 309 -0.33 0.38 5.77
CA ALA A 309 0.24 0.72 7.06
C ALA A 309 1.59 0.04 7.31
N THR A 310 1.67 -1.27 7.08
CA THR A 310 2.91 -2.04 7.30
C THR A 310 4.03 -1.57 6.38
N ASN A 311 3.74 -1.33 5.09
CA ASN A 311 4.74 -0.81 4.16
C ASN A 311 5.27 0.57 4.59
N ALA A 312 4.38 1.48 5.02
CA ALA A 312 4.77 2.79 5.52
C ALA A 312 5.62 2.71 6.81
N VAL A 313 5.25 1.82 7.75
CA VAL A 313 6.04 1.58 8.97
C VAL A 313 7.39 0.93 8.66
N GLN A 314 7.46 0.01 7.70
CA GLN A 314 8.73 -0.56 7.23
C GLN A 314 9.65 0.52 6.63
N ILE A 315 9.10 1.47 5.85
CA ILE A 315 9.87 2.63 5.36
C ILE A 315 10.41 3.44 6.55
N ALA A 316 9.58 3.72 7.56
CA ALA A 316 10.02 4.43 8.76
C ALA A 316 11.15 3.68 9.50
N GLN A 317 11.05 2.35 9.63
CA GLN A 317 12.11 1.53 10.23
C GLN A 317 13.43 1.60 9.45
N GLN A 318 13.38 1.62 8.11
CA GLN A 318 14.58 1.80 7.29
C GLN A 318 15.23 3.18 7.52
N ILE A 319 14.42 4.24 7.65
CA ILE A 319 14.92 5.60 7.97
C ILE A 319 15.59 5.63 9.33
N ILE A 320 15.01 4.97 10.34
CA ILE A 320 15.58 4.86 11.69
C ILE A 320 16.96 4.19 11.61
N LEU A 321 17.05 3.05 10.93
CA LEU A 321 18.31 2.32 10.74
C LEU A 321 19.38 3.16 10.03
N LEU A 322 19.00 3.89 8.97
CA LEU A 322 19.93 4.77 8.26
C LEU A 322 20.45 5.91 9.14
N LYS A 323 19.62 6.48 10.01
CA LYS A 323 20.05 7.52 10.97
C LYS A 323 20.99 6.97 12.04
N GLU A 324 20.79 5.72 12.49
CA GLU A 324 21.66 5.07 13.49
C GLU A 324 23.04 4.71 12.92
N VAL A 325 23.13 4.41 11.63
CA VAL A 325 24.41 4.08 10.96
C VAL A 325 25.22 5.34 10.65
N ASN A 326 24.56 6.48 10.41
CA ASN A 326 25.21 7.74 9.99
C ASN A 326 25.42 8.75 11.13
N GLY A 327 24.95 8.48 12.34
CA GLY A 327 25.13 9.31 13.55
C GLY A 327 26.00 8.65 14.56
#